data_7ab44ca6978c5e14fbe8629019163c63
#
_entry.id   7ab44ca6978c5e14fbe8629019163c63
#
_cell.length_a   1.000
_cell.length_b   1.000
_cell.length_c   1.000
_cell.angle_alpha   90.00
_cell.angle_beta   90.00
_cell.angle_gamma   90.00
#
_symmetry.space_group_name_H-M   'P 1'
#
loop_
_entity.id
_entity.type
_entity.pdbx_description
1 polymer ?
#
loop_
_entity_poly.entity_id
_entity_poly.type
_entity_poly.pdbx_seq_one_letter_code
_entity_poly.pdbx_strand_id
1 'polypeptide(L)'
;EIASCLVGSEMCIRDRNRGEEVLTEDSEPGEGFLADVVRQWEDACEPARAAGTRVVNIRTGIAMSGGSGLLPLLRALFSTGLGGPFGDGKFWFSWVAIDDLTDAYFRAIVDDSLSGPVNAASPNPVLNKEFVAALGKELHRPAIVPVPSFGPALLLGREAVSYTHLTLPT
;
A
#
# COMPACT_ATOMS: atom_id res chain seq x y z
N GLU A 1 -25.23 8.59 14.41
CA GLU A 1 -23.88 8.36 14.96
C GLU A 1 -23.03 7.73 13.88
N ILE A 2 -22.03 8.44 13.38
CA ILE A 2 -21.08 7.93 12.39
C ILE A 2 -19.96 7.25 13.17
N ALA A 3 -20.06 5.96 13.40
CA ALA A 3 -18.90 5.17 13.80
C ALA A 3 -18.19 4.70 12.53
N SER A 4 -17.29 5.51 12.01
CA SER A 4 -16.36 5.03 10.97
C SER A 4 -15.28 4.21 11.65
N CYS A 5 -15.32 2.90 11.50
CA CYS A 5 -14.21 2.05 11.87
C CYS A 5 -13.13 2.24 10.78
N LEU A 6 -12.18 3.14 11.03
CA LEU A 6 -11.07 3.40 10.15
C LEU A 6 -10.00 2.33 10.36
N VAL A 7 -10.11 1.23 9.64
CA VAL A 7 -9.05 0.23 9.56
C VAL A 7 -8.34 0.45 8.23
N GLY A 8 -7.19 1.09 8.27
CA GLY A 8 -6.29 1.15 7.12
C GLY A 8 -5.59 -0.20 6.99
N SER A 9 -6.11 -1.07 6.12
CA SER A 9 -5.40 -2.26 5.71
C SER A 9 -4.70 -1.96 4.39
N GLU A 10 -3.40 -2.15 4.33
CA GLU A 10 -2.69 -2.03 3.06
C GLU A 10 -3.16 -3.14 2.11
N MET A 11 -3.65 -2.75 0.94
CA MET A 11 -4.16 -3.65 -0.11
C MET A 11 -3.15 -4.75 -0.46
N CYS A 12 -1.86 -4.39 -0.56
CA CYS A 12 -0.77 -5.34 -0.84
C CYS A 12 -0.58 -6.39 0.27
N ILE A 13 -0.93 -6.07 1.51
CA ILE A 13 -0.83 -6.98 2.66
C ILE A 13 -1.96 -8.00 2.61
N ARG A 14 -3.20 -7.53 2.37
CA ARG A 14 -4.38 -8.37 2.31
C ARG A 14 -4.33 -9.38 1.16
N ASP A 15 -4.00 -8.89 -0.03
CA ASP A 15 -4.18 -9.67 -1.27
C ASP A 15 -2.90 -10.40 -1.70
N ARG A 16 -1.73 -9.99 -1.18
CA ARG A 16 -0.41 -10.52 -1.53
C ARG A 16 -0.08 -10.41 -3.03
N ASN A 17 0.99 -11.07 -3.45
CA ASN A 17 1.37 -11.09 -4.86
C ASN A 17 0.58 -12.19 -5.60
N ARG A 18 -0.36 -11.79 -6.45
CA ARG A 18 -1.17 -12.67 -7.30
C ARG A 18 -0.82 -12.51 -8.79
N GLY A 19 0.41 -12.12 -9.08
CA GLY A 19 0.89 -11.93 -10.45
C GLY A 19 0.20 -10.77 -11.16
N GLU A 20 -0.40 -11.00 -12.32
CA GLU A 20 -1.07 -10.00 -13.15
C GLU A 20 -2.59 -9.91 -12.91
N GLU A 21 -3.09 -10.57 -11.88
CA GLU A 21 -4.51 -10.56 -11.58
C GLU A 21 -4.96 -9.16 -11.15
N VAL A 22 -6.05 -8.68 -11.75
CA VAL A 22 -6.68 -7.41 -11.34
C VAL A 22 -7.50 -7.67 -10.09
N LEU A 23 -7.09 -7.07 -8.98
CA LEU A 23 -7.74 -7.23 -7.69
C LEU A 23 -8.75 -6.11 -7.47
N THR A 24 -9.96 -6.51 -7.11
CA THR A 24 -11.10 -5.63 -6.79
C THR A 24 -11.48 -5.79 -5.32
N GLU A 25 -12.45 -5.01 -4.86
CA GLU A 25 -13.01 -5.11 -3.52
C GLU A 25 -13.61 -6.50 -3.21
N ASP A 26 -14.13 -7.16 -4.25
CA ASP A 26 -14.74 -8.50 -4.16
C ASP A 26 -13.72 -9.64 -4.26
N SER A 27 -12.45 -9.33 -4.52
CA SER A 27 -11.42 -10.37 -4.61
C SER A 27 -11.20 -11.04 -3.26
N GLU A 28 -11.05 -12.36 -3.28
CA GLU A 28 -10.72 -13.13 -2.10
C GLU A 28 -9.38 -12.68 -1.50
N PRO A 29 -9.24 -12.65 -0.18
CA PRO A 29 -7.96 -12.32 0.45
C PRO A 29 -6.90 -13.39 0.12
N GLY A 30 -5.64 -12.96 0.08
CA GLY A 30 -4.52 -13.88 -0.03
C GLY A 30 -4.35 -14.75 1.21
N GLU A 31 -3.40 -15.67 1.16
CA GLU A 31 -3.09 -16.58 2.28
C GLU A 31 -1.93 -16.07 3.13
N GLY A 32 -1.92 -16.45 4.41
CA GLY A 32 -0.83 -16.26 5.35
C GLY A 32 -1.11 -15.23 6.44
N PHE A 33 -0.23 -15.17 7.42
CA PHE A 33 -0.42 -14.47 8.69
C PHE A 33 -0.96 -13.04 8.55
N LEU A 34 -0.42 -12.24 7.66
CA LEU A 34 -0.85 -10.84 7.55
C LEU A 34 -2.19 -10.69 6.81
N ALA A 35 -2.46 -11.52 5.81
CA ALA A 35 -3.79 -11.57 5.21
C ALA A 35 -4.85 -11.98 6.25
N ASP A 36 -4.50 -12.92 7.14
CA ASP A 36 -5.35 -13.33 8.26
C ASP A 36 -5.58 -12.19 9.27
N VAL A 37 -4.55 -11.41 9.56
CA VAL A 37 -4.67 -10.23 10.45
C VAL A 37 -5.62 -9.19 9.84
N VAL A 38 -5.46 -8.88 8.55
CA VAL A 38 -6.34 -7.92 7.87
C VAL A 38 -7.79 -8.41 7.85
N ARG A 39 -8.00 -9.70 7.59
CA ARG A 39 -9.33 -10.33 7.66
C ARG A 39 -9.96 -10.15 9.03
N GLN A 40 -9.21 -10.47 10.10
CA GLN A 40 -9.68 -10.30 11.48
C GLN A 40 -10.00 -8.83 11.80
N TRP A 41 -9.27 -7.87 11.25
CA TRP A 41 -9.58 -6.45 11.42
C TRP A 41 -10.89 -6.06 10.73
N GLU A 42 -11.11 -6.52 9.50
CA GLU A 42 -12.36 -6.27 8.78
C GLU A 42 -13.55 -6.95 9.49
N ASP A 43 -13.37 -8.19 9.97
CA ASP A 43 -14.38 -8.95 10.71
C ASP A 43 -14.71 -8.30 12.08
N ALA A 44 -13.76 -7.64 12.72
CA ALA A 44 -13.98 -6.93 13.98
C ALA A 44 -15.01 -5.79 13.86
N CYS A 45 -15.31 -5.35 12.65
CA CYS A 45 -16.35 -4.35 12.38
C CYS A 45 -17.76 -4.95 12.29
N GLU A 46 -17.92 -6.28 12.26
CA GLU A 46 -19.21 -6.97 12.07
C GLU A 46 -20.24 -6.64 13.14
N PRO A 47 -19.91 -6.54 14.44
CA PRO A 47 -20.86 -6.11 15.45
C PRO A 47 -21.47 -4.72 15.19
N ALA A 48 -20.69 -3.80 14.62
CA ALA A 48 -21.16 -2.46 14.26
C ALA A 48 -22.12 -2.53 13.06
N ARG A 49 -21.84 -3.37 12.05
CA ARG A 49 -22.76 -3.61 10.93
C ARG A 49 -24.06 -4.23 11.39
N ALA A 50 -23.99 -5.25 12.26
CA ALA A 50 -25.17 -5.91 12.81
C ALA A 50 -26.04 -4.95 13.64
N ALA A 51 -25.44 -3.93 14.25
CA ALA A 51 -26.15 -2.86 14.97
C ALA A 51 -26.72 -1.78 14.03
N GLY A 52 -26.59 -1.92 12.70
CA GLY A 52 -27.09 -0.95 11.73
C GLY A 52 -26.17 0.25 11.48
N THR A 53 -24.94 0.22 11.96
CA THR A 53 -23.94 1.25 11.68
C THR A 53 -23.36 1.05 10.28
N ARG A 54 -23.27 2.11 9.50
CA ARG A 54 -22.58 2.09 8.21
C ARG A 54 -21.07 1.96 8.44
N VAL A 55 -20.48 0.94 7.89
CA VAL A 55 -19.04 0.64 8.00
C VAL A 55 -18.40 0.71 6.63
N VAL A 56 -17.30 1.45 6.51
CA VAL A 56 -16.46 1.52 5.31
C VAL A 56 -15.06 1.06 5.68
N ASN A 57 -14.59 -0.01 5.07
CA ASN A 57 -13.25 -0.53 5.24
C ASN A 57 -12.35 -0.01 4.10
N ILE A 58 -11.56 1.02 4.36
CA ILE A 58 -10.67 1.59 3.36
C ILE A 58 -9.40 0.75 3.27
N ARG A 59 -9.19 0.08 2.14
CA ARG A 59 -7.99 -0.68 1.80
C ARG A 59 -7.03 0.23 1.06
N THR A 60 -5.98 0.67 1.72
CA THR A 60 -5.07 1.69 1.19
C THR A 60 -3.96 1.06 0.35
N GLY A 61 -3.63 1.71 -0.77
CA GLY A 61 -2.35 1.52 -1.43
C GLY A 61 -1.21 2.18 -0.64
N ILE A 62 0.01 2.08 -1.14
CA ILE A 62 1.18 2.72 -0.52
C ILE A 62 1.02 4.23 -0.63
N ALA A 63 0.81 4.89 0.51
CA ALA A 63 0.58 6.33 0.55
C ALA A 63 1.86 7.11 0.20
N MET A 64 1.78 7.97 -0.81
CA MET A 64 2.85 8.82 -1.28
C MET A 64 2.69 10.24 -0.77
N SER A 65 3.59 10.63 0.14
CA SER A 65 3.68 11.99 0.68
C SER A 65 5.08 12.55 0.51
N GLY A 66 5.18 13.81 0.12
CA GLY A 66 6.46 14.51 0.02
C GLY A 66 7.13 14.80 1.36
N GLY A 67 6.35 14.82 2.45
CA GLY A 67 6.82 15.18 3.80
C GLY A 67 7.06 14.00 4.74
N SER A 68 6.54 12.81 4.43
CA SER A 68 6.62 11.65 5.32
C SER A 68 6.52 10.32 4.56
N GLY A 69 6.80 9.22 5.25
CA GLY A 69 6.66 7.87 4.70
C GLY A 69 7.78 7.48 3.75
N LEU A 70 7.44 6.70 2.71
CA LEU A 70 8.41 6.08 1.81
C LEU A 70 9.12 7.07 0.89
N LEU A 71 8.40 8.08 0.37
CA LEU A 71 8.94 8.97 -0.66
C LEU A 71 10.15 9.80 -0.22
N PRO A 72 10.19 10.42 0.98
CA PRO A 72 11.40 11.10 1.47
C PRO A 72 12.61 10.18 1.59
N LEU A 73 12.41 8.93 2.00
CA LEU A 73 13.47 7.92 2.11
C LEU A 73 14.03 7.57 0.74
N LEU A 74 13.16 7.35 -0.24
CA LEU A 74 13.58 7.11 -1.62
C LEU A 74 14.34 8.33 -2.18
N ARG A 75 13.87 9.54 -1.94
CA ARG A 75 14.59 10.76 -2.34
C ARG A 75 15.98 10.83 -1.73
N ALA A 76 16.12 10.52 -0.44
CA ALA A 76 17.43 10.48 0.20
C ALA A 76 18.35 9.44 -0.45
N LEU A 77 17.83 8.22 -0.69
CA LEU A 77 18.58 7.16 -1.36
C LEU A 77 19.03 7.58 -2.78
N PHE A 78 18.10 8.11 -3.58
CA PHE A 78 18.41 8.56 -4.94
C PHE A 78 19.40 9.72 -4.98
N SER A 79 19.39 10.60 -3.97
CA SER A 79 20.34 11.71 -3.88
C SER A 79 21.79 11.25 -3.73
N THR A 80 22.01 10.06 -3.18
CA THR A 80 23.35 9.44 -3.08
C THR A 80 23.81 8.77 -4.39
N GLY A 81 22.93 8.67 -5.40
CA GLY A 81 23.19 7.94 -6.64
C GLY A 81 23.04 6.43 -6.56
N LEU A 82 22.55 5.92 -5.41
CA LEU A 82 22.33 4.48 -5.17
C LEU A 82 20.88 4.06 -5.38
N GLY A 83 20.09 4.87 -6.06
CA GLY A 83 18.70 4.58 -6.36
C GLY A 83 18.53 3.48 -7.42
N GLY A 84 17.53 2.63 -7.21
CA GLY A 84 17.20 1.57 -8.17
C GLY A 84 16.05 0.68 -7.71
N PRO A 85 15.67 -0.31 -8.52
CA PRO A 85 14.58 -1.21 -8.20
C PRO A 85 14.89 -2.07 -6.97
N PHE A 86 13.85 -2.42 -6.22
CA PHE A 86 13.94 -3.37 -5.13
C PHE A 86 13.91 -4.79 -5.70
N GLY A 87 14.94 -5.59 -5.36
CA GLY A 87 15.06 -6.94 -5.89
C GLY A 87 15.12 -6.94 -7.42
N ASP A 88 14.22 -7.71 -8.07
CA ASP A 88 14.09 -7.75 -9.54
C ASP A 88 13.13 -6.67 -10.10
N GLY A 89 12.48 -5.91 -9.23
CA GLY A 89 11.57 -4.83 -9.60
C GLY A 89 10.29 -5.25 -10.31
N LYS A 90 9.95 -6.55 -10.29
CA LYS A 90 8.80 -7.10 -11.05
C LYS A 90 7.51 -7.20 -10.24
N PHE A 91 7.50 -6.75 -9.01
CA PHE A 91 6.27 -6.73 -8.23
C PHE A 91 5.46 -5.47 -8.51
N TRP A 92 4.14 -5.61 -8.42
CA TRP A 92 3.22 -4.50 -8.58
C TRP A 92 3.28 -3.54 -7.38
N PHE A 93 3.27 -2.26 -7.71
CA PHE A 93 3.34 -1.17 -6.76
C PHE A 93 2.01 -0.40 -6.82
N SER A 94 1.09 -0.78 -5.95
CA SER A 94 -0.18 -0.07 -5.78
C SER A 94 0.05 1.13 -4.88
N TRP A 95 -0.03 2.31 -5.43
CA TRP A 95 0.23 3.56 -4.73
C TRP A 95 -1.00 4.47 -4.72
N VAL A 96 -1.00 5.45 -3.84
CA VAL A 96 -2.01 6.50 -3.77
C VAL A 96 -1.35 7.80 -3.33
N ALA A 97 -1.73 8.94 -3.91
CA ALA A 97 -1.31 10.24 -3.41
C ALA A 97 -1.96 10.52 -2.05
N ILE A 98 -1.23 11.17 -1.15
CA ILE A 98 -1.75 11.44 0.19
C ILE A 98 -3.03 12.32 0.16
N ASP A 99 -3.13 13.22 -0.80
CA ASP A 99 -4.30 14.08 -0.97
C ASP A 99 -5.52 13.25 -1.42
N ASP A 100 -5.35 12.36 -2.40
CA ASP A 100 -6.41 11.46 -2.87
C ASP A 100 -6.85 10.49 -1.76
N LEU A 101 -5.89 10.01 -0.96
CA LEU A 101 -6.21 9.17 0.20
C LEU A 101 -7.03 9.95 1.24
N THR A 102 -6.68 11.19 1.50
CA THR A 102 -7.43 12.07 2.40
C THR A 102 -8.86 12.30 1.89
N ASP A 103 -9.01 12.53 0.59
CA ASP A 103 -10.31 12.68 -0.04
C ASP A 103 -11.15 11.39 0.01
N ALA A 104 -10.51 10.21 -0.14
CA ALA A 104 -11.19 8.93 0.04
C ALA A 104 -11.75 8.77 1.45
N TYR A 105 -10.98 9.11 2.48
CA TYR A 105 -11.45 9.13 3.87
C TYR A 105 -12.59 10.13 4.08
N PHE A 106 -12.45 11.33 3.54
CA PHE A 106 -13.50 12.34 3.63
C PHE A 106 -14.81 11.85 2.98
N ARG A 107 -14.72 11.29 1.77
CA ARG A 107 -15.87 10.69 1.08
C ARG A 107 -16.50 9.55 1.88
N ALA A 108 -15.70 8.67 2.46
CA ALA A 108 -16.20 7.58 3.29
C ALA A 108 -17.02 8.10 4.51
N ILE A 109 -16.74 9.32 4.98
CA ILE A 109 -17.50 9.95 6.08
C ILE A 109 -18.80 10.56 5.57
N VAL A 110 -18.75 11.33 4.47
CA VAL A 110 -19.86 12.19 4.04
C VAL A 110 -20.80 11.54 3.02
N ASP A 111 -20.37 10.51 2.32
CA ASP A 111 -21.15 9.83 1.28
C ASP A 111 -21.85 8.59 1.88
N ASP A 112 -23.12 8.71 2.14
CA ASP A 112 -23.93 7.64 2.74
C ASP A 112 -24.14 6.44 1.81
N SER A 113 -23.83 6.57 0.51
CA SER A 113 -23.91 5.47 -0.45
C SER A 113 -22.73 4.51 -0.36
N LEU A 114 -21.60 4.95 0.20
CA LEU A 114 -20.41 4.12 0.38
C LEU A 114 -20.54 3.23 1.61
N SER A 115 -20.39 1.92 1.42
CA SER A 115 -20.37 0.93 2.49
C SER A 115 -19.55 -0.29 2.11
N GLY A 116 -19.04 -1.02 3.09
CA GLY A 116 -18.20 -2.21 2.86
C GLY A 116 -16.76 -1.85 2.49
N PRO A 117 -16.03 -2.75 1.82
CA PRO A 117 -14.65 -2.51 1.41
C PRO A 117 -14.57 -1.49 0.26
N VAL A 118 -13.55 -0.65 0.30
CA VAL A 118 -13.24 0.35 -0.74
C VAL A 118 -11.73 0.40 -0.94
N ASN A 119 -11.26 0.19 -2.15
CA ASN A 119 -9.86 0.30 -2.50
C ASN A 119 -9.46 1.76 -2.74
N ALA A 120 -8.62 2.30 -1.86
CA ALA A 120 -8.04 3.63 -2.00
C ALA A 120 -6.63 3.50 -2.60
N ALA A 121 -6.57 3.31 -3.90
CA ALA A 121 -5.34 3.18 -4.66
C ALA A 121 -5.47 3.89 -6.01
N SER A 122 -4.34 4.27 -6.61
CA SER A 122 -4.32 4.78 -7.98
C SER A 122 -4.90 3.74 -8.95
N PRO A 123 -5.73 4.15 -9.92
CA PRO A 123 -6.28 3.24 -10.93
C PRO A 123 -5.21 2.67 -11.87
N ASN A 124 -4.00 3.19 -11.81
CA ASN A 124 -2.87 2.76 -12.63
C ASN A 124 -1.74 2.24 -11.73
N PRO A 125 -1.83 1.00 -11.22
CA PRO A 125 -0.70 0.37 -10.56
C PRO A 125 0.46 0.22 -11.56
N VAL A 126 1.69 0.30 -11.07
CA VAL A 126 2.89 0.18 -11.89
C VAL A 126 3.83 -0.87 -11.32
N LEU A 127 4.71 -1.43 -12.14
CA LEU A 127 5.78 -2.27 -11.60
C LEU A 127 6.79 -1.42 -10.83
N ASN A 128 7.38 -1.98 -9.78
CA ASN A 128 8.37 -1.27 -8.97
C ASN A 128 9.50 -0.66 -9.83
N LYS A 129 10.00 -1.40 -10.83
CA LYS A 129 11.01 -0.89 -11.77
C LYS A 129 10.55 0.37 -12.53
N GLU A 130 9.26 0.45 -12.88
CA GLU A 130 8.69 1.59 -13.62
C GLU A 130 8.52 2.79 -12.69
N PHE A 131 8.03 2.57 -11.48
CA PHE A 131 7.94 3.60 -10.45
C PHE A 131 9.32 4.20 -10.16
N VAL A 132 10.31 3.35 -9.94
CA VAL A 132 11.69 3.76 -9.62
C VAL A 132 12.33 4.50 -10.79
N ALA A 133 12.09 4.07 -12.03
CA ALA A 133 12.58 4.78 -13.22
C ALA A 133 11.94 6.17 -13.35
N ALA A 134 10.63 6.30 -13.12
CA ALA A 134 9.93 7.58 -13.12
C ALA A 134 10.47 8.51 -12.02
N LEU A 135 10.68 7.99 -10.80
CA LEU A 135 11.24 8.74 -9.69
C LEU A 135 12.67 9.23 -10.01
N GLY A 136 13.51 8.36 -10.58
CA GLY A 136 14.88 8.71 -11.00
C GLY A 136 14.88 9.81 -12.04
N LYS A 137 13.96 9.76 -13.01
CA LYS A 137 13.78 10.80 -14.02
C LYS A 137 13.43 12.15 -13.40
N GLU A 138 12.44 12.18 -12.50
CA GLU A 138 12.02 13.41 -11.82
C GLU A 138 13.13 14.00 -10.92
N LEU A 139 13.87 13.15 -10.26
CA LEU A 139 14.99 13.58 -9.41
C LEU A 139 16.28 13.89 -10.19
N HIS A 140 16.29 13.68 -11.51
CA HIS A 140 17.49 13.81 -12.37
C HIS A 140 18.64 12.95 -11.83
N ARG A 141 18.34 11.72 -11.39
CA ARG A 141 19.29 10.76 -10.84
C ARG A 141 19.15 9.40 -11.52
N PRO A 142 20.27 8.68 -11.70
CA PRO A 142 20.19 7.32 -12.25
C PRO A 142 19.41 6.40 -11.30
N ALA A 143 18.61 5.49 -11.89
CA ALA A 143 17.79 4.51 -11.18
C ALA A 143 18.22 3.10 -11.55
N ILE A 144 19.53 2.83 -11.54
CA ILE A 144 20.13 1.62 -12.13
C ILE A 144 20.76 0.68 -11.11
N VAL A 145 20.93 1.11 -9.87
CA VAL A 145 21.56 0.27 -8.82
C VAL A 145 20.49 -0.54 -8.12
N PRO A 146 20.38 -1.87 -8.35
CA PRO A 146 19.40 -2.67 -7.65
C PRO A 146 19.60 -2.56 -6.13
N VAL A 147 18.56 -2.19 -5.41
CA VAL A 147 18.57 -2.18 -3.95
C VAL A 147 18.40 -3.62 -3.48
N PRO A 148 19.41 -4.22 -2.83
CA PRO A 148 19.30 -5.58 -2.33
C PRO A 148 18.10 -5.71 -1.37
N SER A 149 17.53 -6.89 -1.27
CA SER A 149 16.36 -7.16 -0.39
C SER A 149 16.60 -6.81 1.09
N PHE A 150 17.86 -6.80 1.53
CA PHE A 150 18.24 -6.35 2.87
C PHE A 150 18.40 -4.81 2.98
N GLY A 151 18.42 -4.09 1.86
CA GLY A 151 18.60 -2.63 1.83
C GLY A 151 17.52 -1.87 2.61
N PRO A 152 16.24 -2.19 2.46
CA PRO A 152 15.18 -1.62 3.28
C PRO A 152 15.37 -1.86 4.78
N ALA A 153 15.90 -3.03 5.17
CA ALA A 153 16.20 -3.34 6.57
C ALA A 153 17.29 -2.45 7.16
N LEU A 154 18.25 -2.07 6.33
CA LEU A 154 19.34 -1.19 6.75
C LEU A 154 18.90 0.27 6.86
N LEU A 155 17.97 0.72 5.99
CA LEU A 155 17.49 2.09 5.92
C LEU A 155 16.31 2.39 6.87
N LEU A 156 15.43 1.42 7.08
CA LEU A 156 14.17 1.57 7.79
C LEU A 156 14.15 0.83 9.14
N GLY A 157 15.21 0.11 9.48
CA GLY A 157 15.29 -0.74 10.66
C GLY A 157 14.68 -2.14 10.43
N ARG A 158 14.88 -3.02 11.42
CA ARG A 158 14.45 -4.44 11.32
C ARG A 158 12.95 -4.63 11.20
N GLU A 159 12.15 -3.67 11.66
CA GLU A 159 10.68 -3.73 11.57
C GLU A 159 10.17 -3.50 10.14
N ALA A 160 10.85 -2.66 9.37
CA ALA A 160 10.51 -2.45 7.97
C ALA A 160 10.76 -3.68 7.07
N VAL A 161 11.60 -4.63 7.54
CA VAL A 161 11.83 -5.91 6.85
C VAL A 161 10.55 -6.75 6.82
N SER A 162 9.70 -6.65 7.82
CA SER A 162 8.40 -7.32 7.80
C SER A 162 7.55 -6.90 6.60
N TYR A 163 7.59 -5.63 6.21
CA TYR A 163 6.89 -5.13 5.04
C TYR A 163 7.51 -5.61 3.72
N THR A 164 8.83 -5.77 3.67
CA THR A 164 9.51 -6.19 2.43
C THR A 164 9.57 -7.71 2.25
N HIS A 165 9.60 -8.49 3.32
CA HIS A 165 9.52 -9.96 3.25
C HIS A 165 8.14 -10.46 2.80
N LEU A 166 7.13 -9.59 2.81
CA LEU A 166 5.78 -9.92 2.33
C LEU A 166 5.66 -9.86 0.81
N THR A 167 6.58 -9.18 0.15
CA THR A 167 6.58 -9.01 -1.30
C THR A 167 7.62 -9.85 -2.03
N LEU A 168 8.47 -10.59 -1.29
CA LEU A 168 9.47 -11.46 -1.91
C LEU A 168 9.01 -12.93 -1.80
N PRO A 169 8.86 -13.63 -2.92
CA PRO A 169 8.72 -15.08 -2.88
C PRO A 169 10.03 -15.68 -2.35
N THR A 170 9.92 -16.53 -1.35
CA THR A 170 10.99 -17.46 -0.96
C THR A 170 11.09 -18.55 -2.00
#